data_6ede32998f1846f7fb0b3539a86ee804
#
_entry.id   6ede32998f1846f7fb0b3539a86ee804
#
_cell.length_a   1.000
_cell.length_b   1.000
_cell.length_c   1.000
_cell.angle_alpha   90.00
_cell.angle_beta   90.00
_cell.angle_gamma   90.00
#
_symmetry.space_group_name_H-M   'P 1'
#
loop_
_entity.id
_entity.type
_entity.pdbx_description
1 polymer ?
#
loop_
_entity_poly.entity_id
_entity_poly.type
_entity_poly.pdbx_seq_one_letter_code
_entity_poly.pdbx_strand_id
1 'polypeptide(L)'
;MAGKPTPQTTWFAEPEEHDYPAAASYLSLTMSSAKAAKMAKSLRKVKVTEFKAKDIFRASGLSLLGISNSHVEKDRKKLLKGTKLSPLLLVRAPDLGQVIIADGYHRLCAVYALNEDALIPCKII
;
A
#
# COMPACT_ATOMS: atom_id res chain seq x y z
N MET A 1 -25.77 13.45 -13.53
CA MET A 1 -24.87 12.44 -14.07
C MET A 1 -23.45 12.67 -13.63
N ALA A 2 -22.80 11.64 -13.37
CA ALA A 2 -21.41 11.72 -12.99
C ALA A 2 -20.55 12.30 -14.12
N GLY A 3 -19.48 12.98 -13.78
CA GLY A 3 -18.48 13.40 -14.73
C GLY A 3 -17.74 12.21 -15.34
N LYS A 4 -16.56 12.43 -15.85
CA LYS A 4 -15.73 11.36 -16.40
C LYS A 4 -15.50 10.29 -15.35
N PRO A 5 -15.59 9.00 -15.71
CA PRO A 5 -15.25 7.94 -14.76
C PRO A 5 -13.79 8.07 -14.33
N THR A 6 -13.55 7.82 -13.04
CA THR A 6 -12.19 7.74 -12.53
C THR A 6 -11.48 6.58 -13.23
N PRO A 7 -10.24 6.75 -13.70
CA PRO A 7 -9.50 5.63 -14.28
C PRO A 7 -9.46 4.46 -13.30
N GLN A 8 -9.78 3.28 -13.79
CA GLN A 8 -9.68 2.08 -12.97
C GLN A 8 -8.21 1.74 -12.75
N THR A 9 -7.85 1.60 -11.48
CA THR A 9 -6.52 1.14 -11.12
C THR A 9 -6.38 -0.32 -11.47
N THR A 10 -5.32 -0.66 -12.18
CA THR A 10 -5.01 -2.04 -12.52
C THR A 10 -3.94 -2.54 -11.54
N TRP A 11 -4.18 -3.70 -10.96
CA TRP A 11 -3.29 -4.28 -9.94
C TRP A 11 -2.79 -5.66 -10.37
N PHE A 12 -1.57 -5.98 -9.95
CA PHE A 12 -1.12 -7.37 -10.01
C PHE A 12 -1.96 -8.20 -9.03
N ALA A 13 -2.13 -9.48 -9.33
CA ALA A 13 -2.88 -10.39 -8.46
C ALA A 13 -2.17 -10.63 -7.13
N GLU A 14 -0.84 -10.53 -7.12
CA GLU A 14 0.02 -10.74 -5.95
C GLU A 14 1.08 -9.66 -5.91
N PRO A 15 1.63 -9.35 -4.71
CA PRO A 15 2.79 -8.45 -4.61
C PRO A 15 3.96 -8.98 -5.43
N GLU A 16 4.76 -8.05 -5.94
CA GLU A 16 6.00 -8.41 -6.63
C GLU A 16 7.01 -8.97 -5.62
N GLU A 17 7.88 -9.85 -6.08
CA GLU A 17 8.80 -10.56 -5.20
C GLU A 17 9.69 -9.62 -4.38
N HIS A 18 10.14 -8.52 -4.98
CA HIS A 18 10.99 -7.55 -4.29
C HIS A 18 10.25 -6.72 -3.23
N ASP A 19 8.92 -6.77 -3.18
CA ASP A 19 8.15 -6.03 -2.18
C ASP A 19 8.35 -6.61 -0.78
N TYR A 20 8.53 -7.92 -0.68
CA TYR A 20 8.69 -8.57 0.62
C TYR A 20 10.01 -8.19 1.32
N PRO A 21 11.17 -8.24 0.65
CA PRO A 21 12.41 -7.70 1.27
C PRO A 21 12.30 -6.22 1.61
N ALA A 22 11.62 -5.43 0.78
CA ALA A 22 11.41 -4.00 1.06
C ALA A 22 10.58 -3.82 2.35
N ALA A 23 9.52 -4.61 2.53
CA ALA A 23 8.72 -4.59 3.75
C ALA A 23 9.56 -4.98 4.97
N ALA A 24 10.36 -6.04 4.87
CA ALA A 24 11.24 -6.47 5.95
C ALA A 24 12.24 -5.39 6.34
N SER A 25 12.81 -4.72 5.34
CA SER A 25 13.75 -3.61 5.57
C SER A 25 13.10 -2.48 6.37
N TYR A 26 11.90 -2.07 5.96
CA TYR A 26 11.16 -1.02 6.66
C TYR A 26 10.82 -1.44 8.10
N LEU A 27 10.30 -2.64 8.27
CA LEU A 27 9.90 -3.16 9.59
C LEU A 27 11.09 -3.27 10.53
N SER A 28 12.29 -3.51 10.02
CA SER A 28 13.50 -3.63 10.84
C SER A 28 13.89 -2.33 11.54
N LEU A 29 13.24 -1.20 11.18
CA LEU A 29 13.45 0.07 11.88
C LEU A 29 12.82 0.09 13.28
N THR A 30 11.74 -0.67 13.48
CA THR A 30 10.98 -0.68 14.72
C THR A 30 10.96 -2.02 15.43
N MET A 31 11.57 -3.03 14.85
CA MET A 31 11.67 -4.37 15.44
C MET A 31 12.97 -5.04 15.00
N SER A 32 13.32 -6.17 15.60
CA SER A 32 14.54 -6.88 15.22
C SER A 32 14.47 -7.36 13.77
N SER A 33 15.62 -7.49 13.13
CA SER A 33 15.72 -8.00 11.76
C SER A 33 15.10 -9.40 11.64
N ALA A 34 15.30 -10.24 12.67
CA ALA A 34 14.71 -11.59 12.69
C ALA A 34 13.18 -11.53 12.71
N LYS A 35 12.60 -10.65 13.53
CA LYS A 35 11.15 -10.47 13.62
C LYS A 35 10.59 -9.88 12.32
N ALA A 36 11.28 -8.89 11.76
CA ALA A 36 10.88 -8.29 10.48
C ALA A 36 10.86 -9.32 9.35
N ALA A 37 11.90 -10.16 9.26
CA ALA A 37 11.96 -11.22 8.26
C ALA A 37 10.83 -12.24 8.43
N LYS A 38 10.51 -12.58 9.68
CA LYS A 38 9.41 -13.50 10.00
C LYS A 38 8.06 -12.92 9.57
N MET A 39 7.85 -11.63 9.78
CA MET A 39 6.62 -10.95 9.35
C MET A 39 6.49 -10.92 7.82
N ALA A 40 7.57 -10.63 7.11
CA ALA A 40 7.57 -10.66 5.66
C ALA A 40 7.23 -12.05 5.14
N LYS A 41 7.76 -13.09 5.78
CA LYS A 41 7.44 -14.48 5.45
C LYS A 41 5.96 -14.79 5.70
N SER A 42 5.40 -14.29 6.80
CA SER A 42 3.97 -14.46 7.10
C SER A 42 3.09 -13.75 6.07
N LEU A 43 3.50 -12.58 5.62
CA LEU A 43 2.79 -11.84 4.57
C LEU A 43 2.69 -12.63 3.27
N ARG A 44 3.71 -13.42 2.93
CA ARG A 44 3.65 -14.26 1.72
C ARG A 44 2.51 -15.26 1.76
N LYS A 45 2.14 -15.72 2.95
CA LYS A 45 1.18 -16.84 3.13
C LYS A 45 -0.27 -16.40 3.18
N VAL A 46 -0.55 -15.12 3.45
CA VAL A 46 -1.93 -14.64 3.54
C VAL A 46 -2.48 -14.30 2.16
N LYS A 47 -3.79 -14.35 2.03
CA LYS A 47 -4.47 -13.99 0.79
C LYS A 47 -4.56 -12.48 0.64
N VAL A 48 -4.60 -12.02 -0.60
CA VAL A 48 -4.88 -10.63 -0.91
C VAL A 48 -6.34 -10.33 -0.54
N THR A 49 -6.55 -9.22 0.14
CA THR A 49 -7.86 -8.69 0.47
C THR A 49 -7.92 -7.23 0.04
N GLU A 50 -9.05 -6.56 0.24
CA GLU A 50 -9.22 -5.19 -0.23
C GLU A 50 -9.70 -4.28 0.87
N PHE A 51 -9.15 -3.05 0.92
CA PHE A 51 -9.60 -2.00 1.81
C PHE A 51 -9.66 -0.68 1.03
N LYS A 52 -10.52 0.22 1.45
CA LYS A 52 -10.59 1.55 0.83
C LYS A 52 -9.33 2.35 1.12
N ALA A 53 -8.87 3.10 0.12
CA ALA A 53 -7.68 3.94 0.25
C ALA A 53 -7.76 4.85 1.48
N LYS A 54 -8.90 5.50 1.71
CA LYS A 54 -9.09 6.39 2.86
C LYS A 54 -8.98 5.67 4.19
N ASP A 55 -9.44 4.43 4.27
CA ASP A 55 -9.38 3.67 5.53
C ASP A 55 -7.95 3.25 5.86
N ILE A 56 -7.19 2.81 4.87
CA ILE A 56 -5.77 2.50 5.05
C ILE A 56 -5.02 3.76 5.47
N PHE A 57 -5.29 4.87 4.79
CA PHE A 57 -4.65 6.14 5.08
C PHE A 57 -4.89 6.59 6.52
N ARG A 58 -6.15 6.55 6.96
CA ARG A 58 -6.51 6.94 8.33
C ARG A 58 -5.88 6.00 9.36
N ALA A 59 -5.90 4.69 9.10
CA ALA A 59 -5.34 3.71 10.02
C ALA A 59 -3.81 3.81 10.12
N SER A 60 -3.14 4.31 9.08
CA SER A 60 -1.68 4.44 9.09
C SER A 60 -1.17 5.57 9.99
N GLY A 61 -1.99 6.59 10.23
CA GLY A 61 -1.59 7.78 10.98
C GLY A 61 -0.53 8.63 10.28
N LEU A 62 -0.24 8.36 9.01
CA LEU A 62 0.78 9.08 8.26
C LEU A 62 0.18 10.28 7.52
N SER A 63 1.04 11.25 7.21
CA SER A 63 0.65 12.42 6.41
C SER A 63 0.54 12.04 4.94
N LEU A 64 -0.43 12.67 4.25
CA LEU A 64 -0.60 12.47 2.82
C LEU A 64 0.53 13.16 2.04
N LEU A 65 1.18 12.41 1.14
CA LEU A 65 2.12 12.98 0.17
C LEU A 65 1.37 13.31 -1.12
N GLY A 66 1.55 14.54 -1.59
CA GLY A 66 0.94 14.99 -2.83
C GLY A 66 1.79 14.68 -4.06
N ILE A 67 1.30 15.15 -5.21
CA ILE A 67 1.96 14.93 -6.51
C ILE A 67 3.31 15.67 -6.63
N SER A 68 3.61 16.59 -5.71
CA SER A 68 4.94 17.20 -5.64
C SER A 68 6.02 16.20 -5.21
N ASN A 69 5.64 15.08 -4.57
CA ASN A 69 6.56 14.00 -4.28
C ASN A 69 6.80 13.18 -5.56
N SER A 70 8.06 13.01 -5.94
CA SER A 70 8.41 12.34 -7.20
C SER A 70 7.92 10.90 -7.29
N HIS A 71 7.90 10.17 -6.18
CA HIS A 71 7.42 8.78 -6.16
C HIS A 71 5.91 8.71 -6.31
N VAL A 72 5.18 9.62 -5.67
CA VAL A 72 3.72 9.70 -5.80
C VAL A 72 3.36 10.08 -7.24
N GLU A 73 4.05 11.05 -7.82
CA GLU A 73 3.80 11.47 -9.20
C GLU A 73 4.11 10.34 -10.19
N LYS A 74 5.17 9.59 -9.96
CA LYS A 74 5.52 8.43 -10.79
C LYS A 74 4.39 7.39 -10.76
N ASP A 75 3.87 7.08 -9.58
CA ASP A 75 2.78 6.11 -9.43
C ASP A 75 1.48 6.65 -10.03
N ARG A 76 1.21 7.94 -9.88
CA ARG A 76 0.05 8.58 -10.52
C ARG A 76 0.09 8.43 -12.05
N LYS A 77 1.26 8.64 -12.65
CA LYS A 77 1.45 8.46 -14.09
C LYS A 77 1.21 7.01 -14.52
N LYS A 78 1.67 6.05 -13.73
CA LYS A 78 1.40 4.63 -13.99
C LYS A 78 -0.10 4.35 -13.97
N LEU A 79 -0.83 4.88 -12.98
CA LEU A 79 -2.28 4.73 -12.89
C LEU A 79 -2.98 5.27 -14.12
N LEU A 80 -2.61 6.45 -14.57
CA LEU A 80 -3.20 7.09 -15.74
C LEU A 80 -2.93 6.30 -17.03
N LYS A 81 -1.83 5.59 -17.09
CA LYS A 81 -1.45 4.76 -18.25
C LYS A 81 -2.01 3.34 -18.17
N GLY A 82 -2.66 2.99 -17.07
CA GLY A 82 -3.15 1.62 -16.86
C GLY A 82 -2.05 0.61 -16.54
N THR A 83 -0.87 1.09 -16.12
CA THR A 83 0.22 0.21 -15.67
C THR A 83 -0.17 -0.44 -14.35
N LYS A 84 0.06 -1.74 -14.24
CA LYS A 84 -0.27 -2.48 -13.03
C LYS A 84 0.62 -2.08 -11.85
N LEU A 85 -0.02 -1.99 -10.68
CA LEU A 85 0.68 -1.75 -9.42
C LEU A 85 0.62 -2.98 -8.53
N SER A 86 1.62 -3.12 -7.66
CA SER A 86 1.65 -4.19 -6.66
C SER A 86 0.68 -3.92 -5.52
N PRO A 87 -0.05 -4.94 -5.02
CA PRO A 87 -0.79 -4.82 -3.76
C PRO A 87 0.11 -4.34 -2.62
N LEU A 88 -0.50 -3.66 -1.64
CA LEU A 88 0.22 -3.18 -0.48
C LEU A 88 0.50 -4.31 0.51
N LEU A 89 1.56 -4.12 1.31
CA LEU A 89 1.87 -5.01 2.44
C LEU A 89 1.65 -4.24 3.74
N LEU A 90 0.74 -4.74 4.57
CA LEU A 90 0.29 -4.09 5.80
C LEU A 90 0.50 -4.99 7.02
N VAL A 91 0.84 -4.38 8.16
CA VAL A 91 0.97 -5.08 9.45
C VAL A 91 0.11 -4.36 10.48
N ARG A 92 -0.78 -5.10 11.13
CA ARG A 92 -1.61 -4.54 12.20
C ARG A 92 -0.76 -4.23 13.43
N ALA A 93 -1.01 -3.06 14.01
CA ALA A 93 -0.42 -2.62 15.27
C ALA A 93 -1.58 -2.29 16.24
N PRO A 94 -2.29 -3.31 16.73
CA PRO A 94 -3.52 -3.10 17.51
C PRO A 94 -3.30 -2.32 18.78
N ASP A 95 -2.15 -2.46 19.42
CA ASP A 95 -1.82 -1.72 20.66
C ASP A 95 -1.78 -0.21 20.42
N LEU A 96 -1.51 0.21 19.19
CA LEU A 96 -1.45 1.61 18.80
C LEU A 96 -2.74 2.05 18.09
N GLY A 97 -3.67 1.13 17.83
CA GLY A 97 -4.85 1.41 17.02
C GLY A 97 -4.48 1.80 15.58
N GLN A 98 -3.42 1.24 15.05
CA GLN A 98 -2.87 1.64 13.75
C GLN A 98 -2.57 0.42 12.88
N VAL A 99 -2.34 0.71 11.59
CA VAL A 99 -1.75 -0.24 10.65
C VAL A 99 -0.41 0.33 10.17
N ILE A 100 0.58 -0.52 10.05
CA ILE A 100 1.88 -0.15 9.50
C ILE A 100 1.85 -0.47 8.01
N ILE A 101 2.14 0.53 7.16
CA ILE A 101 2.31 0.29 5.74
C ILE A 101 3.75 -0.16 5.53
N ALA A 102 3.95 -1.48 5.50
CA ALA A 102 5.30 -2.05 5.37
C ALA A 102 5.86 -1.85 3.97
N ASP A 103 4.99 -1.81 2.97
CA ASP A 103 5.36 -1.50 1.58
C ASP A 103 4.16 -0.93 0.84
N GLY A 104 4.38 0.14 0.07
CA GLY A 104 3.37 0.71 -0.81
C GLY A 104 2.79 2.06 -0.40
N TYR A 105 3.43 2.80 0.53
CA TYR A 105 2.92 4.09 0.97
C TYR A 105 2.72 5.08 -0.18
N HIS A 106 3.68 5.19 -1.10
CA HIS A 106 3.56 6.11 -2.23
C HIS A 106 2.42 5.69 -3.17
N ARG A 107 2.21 4.40 -3.35
CA ARG A 107 1.09 3.87 -4.14
C ARG A 107 -0.25 4.25 -3.51
N LEU A 108 -0.35 4.13 -2.19
CA LEU A 108 -1.54 4.56 -1.45
C LEU A 108 -1.84 6.04 -1.70
N CYS A 109 -0.84 6.90 -1.57
CA CYS A 109 -1.00 8.34 -1.76
C CYS A 109 -1.48 8.66 -3.18
N ALA A 110 -0.93 7.99 -4.19
CA ALA A 110 -1.31 8.20 -5.58
C ALA A 110 -2.77 7.79 -5.84
N VAL A 111 -3.17 6.62 -5.33
CA VAL A 111 -4.54 6.13 -5.49
C VAL A 111 -5.52 7.01 -4.73
N TYR A 112 -5.20 7.38 -3.50
CA TYR A 112 -6.03 8.25 -2.67
C TYR A 112 -6.30 9.59 -3.39
N ALA A 113 -5.28 10.16 -4.02
CA ALA A 113 -5.42 11.42 -4.74
C ALA A 113 -6.39 11.33 -5.91
N LEU A 114 -6.49 10.17 -6.56
CA LEU A 114 -7.42 9.96 -7.67
C LEU A 114 -8.82 9.61 -7.19
N ASN A 115 -8.93 8.77 -6.16
CA ASN A 115 -10.21 8.32 -5.61
C ASN A 115 -9.99 7.74 -4.22
N GLU A 116 -10.37 8.48 -3.20
CA GLU A 116 -10.20 8.07 -1.80
C GLU A 116 -11.04 6.83 -1.44
N ASP A 117 -12.09 6.55 -2.18
CA ASP A 117 -12.95 5.39 -1.96
C ASP A 117 -12.51 4.15 -2.76
N ALA A 118 -11.44 4.26 -3.55
CA ALA A 118 -10.95 3.13 -4.33
C ALA A 118 -10.53 1.98 -3.42
N LEU A 119 -10.90 0.76 -3.82
CA LEU A 119 -10.45 -0.44 -3.12
C LEU A 119 -9.03 -0.77 -3.55
N ILE A 120 -8.17 -0.96 -2.56
CA ILE A 120 -6.76 -1.28 -2.77
C ILE A 120 -6.51 -2.71 -2.31
N PRO A 121 -6.00 -3.59 -3.20
CA PRO A 121 -5.62 -4.93 -2.77
C PRO A 121 -4.41 -4.87 -1.86
N CYS A 122 -4.44 -5.65 -0.79
CA CYS A 122 -3.38 -5.70 0.22
C CYS A 122 -3.27 -7.10 0.82
N LYS A 123 -2.07 -7.40 1.29
CA LYS A 123 -1.88 -8.50 2.24
C LYS A 123 -1.68 -7.87 3.61
N ILE A 124 -2.37 -8.40 4.62
CA ILE A 124 -2.34 -7.85 5.98
C ILE A 124 -2.22 -8.98 7.00
N ILE A 125 -1.35 -8.76 7.97
CA ILE A 125 -1.18 -9.67 9.11
C ILE A 125 -1.38 -8.93 10.42
#